data_9e794862dd954ba5f234d29a142dcc19
#
_entry.id   9e794862dd954ba5f234d29a142dcc19
#
_cell.length_a   1.000
_cell.length_b   1.000
_cell.length_c   1.000
_cell.angle_alpha   90.00
_cell.angle_beta   90.00
_cell.angle_gamma   90.00
#
_symmetry.space_group_name_H-M   'P 1'
#
loop_
_entity.id
_entity.type
_entity.pdbx_description
1 polymer ?
#
loop_
_entity_poly.entity_id
_entity_poly.type
_entity_poly.pdbx_seq_one_letter_code
_entity_poly.pdbx_strand_id
1 'polypeptide(L)'
;MSAAEVAVFSDIHGNYEAFRACFEYCTSRGIDHYLCLGDYVTDCPDTEKTMELVYILRDYFHARFIRGNREEYLLDYRNRGETGWHDGSASGTLLHTYEHLTKQDLFFFEKLPICDVWEEGGYPPITICHGTPEVSNGLMFRGKRTTKRILTACKTPVLLHGHHHEQEAYVERGKLCLNPGSVGVPWHHGGKAQFAILRCTGGEWVEELIQLEYDREAEFRSFAESGLSSRAPAWAAATMHTLRTGIDQNQAVMLRATQLCRREQGRADWPDIPEKYWAQALMEYRIDLAGRPIAK
;
A
#
# COMPACT_ATOMS: atom_id res chain seq x y z
N MET A 1 -28.41 6.67 18.86
CA MET A 1 -27.38 5.73 18.44
C MET A 1 -26.07 6.51 18.37
N SER A 2 -24.98 6.02 18.95
CA SER A 2 -23.66 6.62 18.74
C SER A 2 -23.37 6.59 17.25
N ALA A 3 -22.71 7.63 16.73
CA ALA A 3 -22.26 7.62 15.34
C ALA A 3 -21.28 6.43 15.14
N ALA A 4 -21.47 5.62 14.09
CA ALA A 4 -20.47 4.61 13.78
C ALA A 4 -19.22 5.30 13.23
N GLU A 5 -18.08 4.94 13.74
CA GLU A 5 -16.79 5.32 13.18
C GLU A 5 -16.12 4.07 12.60
N VAL A 6 -15.60 4.19 11.39
CA VAL A 6 -14.93 3.10 10.66
C VAL A 6 -13.58 3.60 10.18
N ALA A 7 -12.49 2.98 10.62
CA ALA A 7 -11.17 3.28 10.11
C ALA A 7 -10.93 2.58 8.75
N VAL A 8 -10.29 3.27 7.83
CA VAL A 8 -9.98 2.78 6.48
C VAL A 8 -8.48 2.81 6.28
N PHE A 9 -7.86 1.63 6.19
CA PHE A 9 -6.44 1.43 5.94
C PHE A 9 -6.21 0.86 4.55
N SER A 10 -5.18 1.31 3.88
CA SER A 10 -4.72 0.81 2.58
C SER A 10 -3.21 0.86 2.48
N ASP A 11 -2.64 0.01 1.64
CA ASP A 11 -1.24 0.13 1.21
C ASP A 11 -0.26 0.21 2.40
N ILE A 12 -0.32 -0.82 3.27
CA ILE A 12 0.48 -0.92 4.50
C ILE A 12 1.93 -1.26 4.18
N HIS A 13 2.13 -2.09 3.16
CA HIS A 13 3.44 -2.40 2.57
C HIS A 13 4.51 -2.88 3.55
N GLY A 14 4.14 -3.57 4.63
CA GLY A 14 5.10 -4.09 5.60
C GLY A 14 5.74 -3.01 6.50
N ASN A 15 5.26 -1.76 6.48
CA ASN A 15 5.66 -0.71 7.40
C ASN A 15 4.93 -0.86 8.74
N TYR A 16 5.48 -1.73 9.57
CA TYR A 16 4.88 -2.05 10.86
C TYR A 16 4.75 -0.83 11.77
N GLU A 17 5.76 0.04 11.81
CA GLU A 17 5.74 1.19 12.72
C GLU A 17 4.63 2.20 12.36
N ALA A 18 4.42 2.43 11.07
CA ALA A 18 3.31 3.25 10.60
C ALA A 18 1.96 2.59 10.89
N PHE A 19 1.82 1.29 10.62
CA PHE A 19 0.59 0.55 10.83
C PHE A 19 0.22 0.48 12.30
N ARG A 20 1.19 0.21 13.17
CA ARG A 20 1.02 0.20 14.62
C ARG A 20 0.55 1.55 15.13
N ALA A 21 1.18 2.64 14.69
CA ALA A 21 0.79 3.99 15.10
C ALA A 21 -0.65 4.33 14.68
N CYS A 22 -1.06 3.97 13.46
CA CYS A 22 -2.44 4.16 12.99
C CYS A 22 -3.44 3.32 13.79
N PHE A 23 -3.11 2.07 14.09
CA PHE A 23 -3.93 1.18 14.92
C PHE A 23 -4.09 1.71 16.35
N GLU A 24 -2.99 2.11 17.00
CA GLU A 24 -3.02 2.71 18.35
C GLU A 24 -3.84 4.01 18.39
N TYR A 25 -3.73 4.84 17.36
CA TYR A 25 -4.57 6.04 17.23
C TYR A 25 -6.06 5.69 17.19
N CYS A 26 -6.47 4.73 16.36
CA CYS A 26 -7.85 4.32 16.23
C CYS A 26 -8.40 3.69 17.53
N THR A 27 -7.63 2.78 18.14
CA THR A 27 -8.02 2.12 19.39
C THR A 27 -8.14 3.10 20.56
N SER A 28 -7.27 4.12 20.63
CA SER A 28 -7.34 5.18 21.65
C SER A 28 -8.61 6.02 21.53
N ARG A 29 -9.23 6.05 20.34
CA ARG A 29 -10.54 6.71 20.10
C ARG A 29 -11.73 5.76 20.26
N GLY A 30 -11.50 4.49 20.58
CA GLY A 30 -12.55 3.48 20.72
C GLY A 30 -13.11 2.99 19.38
N ILE A 31 -12.39 3.18 18.27
CA ILE A 31 -12.81 2.67 16.97
C ILE A 31 -12.54 1.16 16.93
N ASP A 32 -13.55 0.39 16.58
CA ASP A 32 -13.52 -1.08 16.52
C ASP A 32 -13.91 -1.67 15.16
N HIS A 33 -14.27 -0.82 14.19
CA HIS A 33 -14.57 -1.20 12.82
C HIS A 33 -13.47 -0.76 11.87
N TYR A 34 -12.98 -1.70 11.05
CA TYR A 34 -11.84 -1.47 10.13
C TYR A 34 -12.13 -1.99 8.72
N LEU A 35 -11.82 -1.20 7.71
CA LEU A 35 -11.83 -1.60 6.30
C LEU A 35 -10.39 -1.55 5.78
N CYS A 36 -9.84 -2.72 5.45
CA CYS A 36 -8.45 -2.88 5.02
C CYS A 36 -8.42 -3.18 3.53
N LEU A 37 -7.91 -2.25 2.74
CA LEU A 37 -8.06 -2.24 1.28
C LEU A 37 -6.93 -2.94 0.50
N GLY A 38 -6.13 -3.80 1.14
CA GLY A 38 -5.08 -4.58 0.47
C GLY A 38 -3.69 -3.95 0.52
N ASP A 39 -2.73 -4.64 -0.10
CA ASP A 39 -1.29 -4.35 -0.09
C ASP A 39 -0.74 -4.27 1.34
N TYR A 40 -0.93 -5.37 2.10
CA TYR A 40 -0.53 -5.46 3.50
C TYR A 40 0.99 -5.50 3.67
N VAL A 41 1.67 -6.18 2.77
CA VAL A 41 3.11 -6.49 2.86
C VAL A 41 3.83 -6.10 1.56
N THR A 42 5.14 -6.22 1.52
CA THR A 42 6.08 -5.80 0.49
C THR A 42 6.65 -4.39 0.70
N ASP A 43 7.72 -4.07 -0.02
CA ASP A 43 8.40 -2.78 -0.07
C ASP A 43 9.10 -2.35 1.23
N CYS A 44 8.50 -2.54 2.41
CA CYS A 44 9.09 -2.38 3.72
C CYS A 44 9.37 -3.74 4.40
N PRO A 45 10.23 -3.79 5.43
CA PRO A 45 10.85 -5.04 5.87
C PRO A 45 10.00 -5.92 6.79
N ASP A 46 9.06 -5.35 7.55
CA ASP A 46 8.46 -6.03 8.71
C ASP A 46 7.21 -6.85 8.34
N THR A 47 7.37 -7.84 7.44
CA THR A 47 6.29 -8.71 6.97
C THR A 47 5.59 -9.44 8.11
N GLU A 48 6.35 -10.11 8.99
CA GLU A 48 5.82 -10.95 10.07
C GLU A 48 5.04 -10.13 11.08
N LYS A 49 5.63 -9.03 11.59
CA LYS A 49 4.97 -8.14 12.55
C LYS A 49 3.69 -7.49 11.97
N THR A 50 3.74 -7.15 10.68
CA THR A 50 2.58 -6.60 9.98
C THR A 50 1.46 -7.62 9.90
N MET A 51 1.76 -8.87 9.54
CA MET A 51 0.76 -9.94 9.50
C MET A 51 0.21 -10.30 10.88
N GLU A 52 1.02 -10.26 11.93
CA GLU A 52 0.54 -10.41 13.31
C GLU A 52 -0.52 -9.36 13.65
N LEU A 53 -0.29 -8.09 13.31
CA LEU A 53 -1.26 -7.01 13.55
C LEU A 53 -2.50 -7.13 12.65
N VAL A 54 -2.36 -7.59 11.41
CA VAL A 54 -3.50 -7.93 10.54
C VAL A 54 -4.38 -9.00 11.18
N TYR A 55 -3.79 -10.03 11.80
CA TYR A 55 -4.53 -11.07 12.49
C TYR A 55 -5.16 -10.58 13.80
N ILE A 56 -4.54 -9.64 14.51
CA ILE A 56 -5.16 -8.98 15.67
C ILE A 56 -6.44 -8.23 15.20
N LEU A 57 -6.38 -7.48 14.10
CA LEU A 57 -7.55 -6.83 13.54
C LEU A 57 -8.64 -7.85 13.14
N ARG A 58 -8.26 -8.94 12.50
CA ARG A 58 -9.19 -10.00 12.07
C ARG A 58 -9.89 -10.69 13.24
N ASP A 59 -9.16 -10.98 14.31
CA ASP A 59 -9.62 -11.89 15.36
C ASP A 59 -10.31 -11.15 16.51
N TYR A 60 -10.01 -9.86 16.72
CA TYR A 60 -10.49 -9.10 17.88
C TYR A 60 -11.30 -7.84 17.53
N PHE A 61 -11.40 -7.48 16.26
CA PHE A 61 -12.10 -6.28 15.80
C PHE A 61 -13.08 -6.61 14.67
N HIS A 62 -14.00 -5.70 14.38
CA HIS A 62 -14.92 -5.79 13.24
C HIS A 62 -14.20 -5.36 11.95
N ALA A 63 -13.26 -6.19 11.49
CA ALA A 63 -12.43 -5.87 10.34
C ALA A 63 -12.86 -6.59 9.07
N ARG A 64 -12.86 -5.88 7.95
CA ARG A 64 -13.10 -6.41 6.62
C ARG A 64 -11.84 -6.22 5.79
N PHE A 65 -11.45 -7.26 5.06
CA PHE A 65 -10.21 -7.30 4.28
C PHE A 65 -10.49 -7.62 2.83
N ILE A 66 -9.78 -6.94 1.93
CA ILE A 66 -9.74 -7.28 0.51
C ILE A 66 -8.29 -7.48 0.07
N ARG A 67 -8.10 -8.08 -1.10
CA ARG A 67 -6.78 -8.37 -1.67
C ARG A 67 -6.32 -7.24 -2.57
N GLY A 68 -5.07 -6.78 -2.38
CA GLY A 68 -4.37 -5.87 -3.28
C GLY A 68 -3.56 -6.59 -4.34
N ASN A 69 -2.87 -5.83 -5.20
CA ASN A 69 -2.04 -6.40 -6.25
C ASN A 69 -0.75 -7.02 -5.70
N ARG A 70 -0.25 -6.60 -4.54
CA ARG A 70 0.93 -7.22 -3.93
C ARG A 70 0.64 -8.65 -3.50
N GLU A 71 -0.49 -8.89 -2.87
CA GLU A 71 -0.94 -10.24 -2.53
C GLU A 71 -1.10 -11.10 -3.79
N GLU A 72 -1.58 -10.54 -4.91
CA GLU A 72 -1.68 -11.28 -6.18
C GLU A 72 -0.30 -11.66 -6.74
N TYR A 73 0.70 -10.76 -6.66
CA TYR A 73 2.07 -11.09 -7.10
C TYR A 73 2.67 -12.22 -6.28
N LEU A 74 2.48 -12.22 -4.96
CA LEU A 74 2.97 -13.28 -4.06
C LEU A 74 2.28 -14.63 -4.35
N LEU A 75 0.97 -14.63 -4.58
CA LEU A 75 0.22 -15.82 -4.95
C LEU A 75 0.62 -16.35 -6.34
N ASP A 76 0.83 -15.47 -7.30
CA ASP A 76 1.29 -15.82 -8.65
C ASP A 76 2.69 -16.44 -8.61
N TYR A 77 3.61 -15.89 -7.79
CA TYR A 77 4.95 -16.43 -7.61
C TYR A 77 4.89 -17.86 -7.08
N ARG A 78 4.11 -18.11 -6.02
CA ARG A 78 3.83 -19.46 -5.51
C ARG A 78 3.30 -20.37 -6.60
N ASN A 79 2.29 -19.91 -7.34
CA ASN A 79 1.59 -20.73 -8.33
C ASN A 79 2.45 -21.05 -9.56
N ARG A 80 3.46 -20.25 -9.85
CA ARG A 80 4.47 -20.48 -10.91
C ARG A 80 5.67 -21.31 -10.46
N GLY A 81 5.62 -21.90 -9.27
CA GLY A 81 6.68 -22.74 -8.71
C GLY A 81 7.88 -21.96 -8.20
N GLU A 82 7.64 -20.75 -7.71
CA GLU A 82 8.65 -19.91 -7.04
C GLU A 82 9.87 -19.59 -7.93
N THR A 83 9.60 -19.25 -9.17
CA THR A 83 10.64 -18.96 -10.17
C THR A 83 10.59 -17.52 -10.66
N GLY A 84 11.77 -17.00 -11.05
CA GLY A 84 11.92 -15.69 -11.69
C GLY A 84 12.31 -14.56 -10.75
N TRP A 85 12.04 -14.63 -9.44
CA TRP A 85 12.52 -13.61 -8.50
C TRP A 85 13.89 -13.96 -7.94
N HIS A 86 14.71 -12.94 -7.72
CA HIS A 86 16.04 -13.04 -7.14
C HIS A 86 16.38 -11.76 -6.36
N ASP A 87 17.43 -11.80 -5.57
CA ASP A 87 17.99 -10.62 -4.93
C ASP A 87 18.42 -9.59 -5.99
N GLY A 88 18.10 -8.35 -5.74
CA GLY A 88 18.28 -7.22 -6.64
C GLY A 88 17.13 -6.23 -6.54
N SER A 89 17.35 -5.00 -7.03
CA SER A 89 16.38 -3.91 -6.89
C SER A 89 15.07 -4.15 -7.65
N ALA A 90 15.03 -5.10 -8.59
CA ALA A 90 13.83 -5.40 -9.36
C ALA A 90 12.81 -6.26 -8.60
N SER A 91 13.26 -7.29 -7.89
CA SER A 91 12.38 -8.29 -7.24
C SER A 91 12.79 -8.64 -5.82
N GLY A 92 13.88 -8.10 -5.31
CA GLY A 92 14.40 -8.46 -4.00
C GLY A 92 13.45 -8.16 -2.83
N THR A 93 12.64 -7.10 -2.90
CA THR A 93 11.63 -6.82 -1.88
C THR A 93 10.49 -7.83 -1.91
N LEU A 94 10.06 -8.23 -3.10
CA LEU A 94 9.02 -9.26 -3.27
C LEU A 94 9.50 -10.62 -2.76
N LEU A 95 10.75 -10.99 -3.11
CA LEU A 95 11.36 -12.24 -2.65
C LEU A 95 11.56 -12.24 -1.14
N HIS A 96 12.10 -11.16 -0.58
CA HIS A 96 12.24 -10.98 0.86
C HIS A 96 10.89 -11.18 1.58
N THR A 97 9.85 -10.49 1.13
CA THR A 97 8.51 -10.63 1.70
C THR A 97 8.02 -12.07 1.63
N TYR A 98 8.14 -12.72 0.46
CA TYR A 98 7.67 -14.09 0.27
C TYR A 98 8.34 -15.08 1.22
N GLU A 99 9.65 -14.95 1.44
CA GLU A 99 10.41 -15.81 2.34
C GLU A 99 10.04 -15.63 3.83
N HIS A 100 9.44 -14.48 4.21
CA HIS A 100 8.96 -14.19 5.55
C HIS A 100 7.44 -14.44 5.72
N LEU A 101 6.76 -14.91 4.67
CA LEU A 101 5.36 -15.33 4.75
C LEU A 101 5.23 -16.78 5.13
N THR A 102 4.23 -17.07 5.96
CA THR A 102 3.82 -18.44 6.27
C THR A 102 2.82 -18.97 5.23
N LYS A 103 2.60 -20.29 5.23
CA LYS A 103 1.52 -20.89 4.44
C LYS A 103 0.14 -20.37 4.82
N GLN A 104 -0.04 -19.99 6.09
CA GLN A 104 -1.27 -19.41 6.60
C GLN A 104 -1.53 -18.04 5.98
N ASP A 105 -0.49 -17.20 5.83
CA ASP A 105 -0.59 -15.87 5.22
C ASP A 105 -1.00 -15.98 3.75
N LEU A 106 -0.35 -16.86 2.99
CA LEU A 106 -0.69 -17.11 1.59
C LEU A 106 -2.12 -17.65 1.45
N PHE A 107 -2.56 -18.53 2.36
CA PHE A 107 -3.93 -19.02 2.37
C PHE A 107 -4.93 -17.91 2.71
N PHE A 108 -4.58 -17.03 3.66
CA PHE A 108 -5.39 -15.86 3.99
C PHE A 108 -5.56 -14.97 2.76
N PHE A 109 -4.48 -14.58 2.08
CA PHE A 109 -4.53 -13.78 0.86
C PHE A 109 -5.38 -14.42 -0.26
N GLU A 110 -5.26 -15.74 -0.44
CA GLU A 110 -6.03 -16.47 -1.45
C GLU A 110 -7.55 -16.38 -1.23
N LYS A 111 -8.00 -16.29 0.02
CA LYS A 111 -9.42 -16.20 0.39
C LYS A 111 -9.99 -14.80 0.31
N LEU A 112 -9.16 -13.77 0.27
CA LEU A 112 -9.63 -12.40 0.19
C LEU A 112 -10.25 -12.10 -1.19
N PRO A 113 -11.41 -11.41 -1.24
CA PRO A 113 -11.96 -10.88 -2.48
C PRO A 113 -11.13 -9.67 -2.95
N ILE A 114 -11.20 -9.34 -4.25
CA ILE A 114 -10.63 -8.08 -4.79
C ILE A 114 -11.57 -6.89 -4.64
N CYS A 115 -12.85 -7.16 -4.39
CA CYS A 115 -13.89 -6.17 -4.16
C CYS A 115 -14.95 -6.78 -3.26
N ASP A 116 -15.48 -6.00 -2.33
CA ASP A 116 -16.55 -6.42 -1.43
C ASP A 116 -17.51 -5.24 -1.15
N VAL A 117 -18.66 -5.53 -0.56
CA VAL A 117 -19.60 -4.53 -0.05
C VAL A 117 -19.72 -4.72 1.45
N TRP A 118 -19.32 -3.72 2.20
CA TRP A 118 -19.51 -3.68 3.65
C TRP A 118 -20.93 -3.21 3.97
N GLU A 119 -21.67 -4.05 4.69
CA GLU A 119 -23.03 -3.80 5.14
C GLU A 119 -23.16 -4.25 6.60
N GLU A 120 -23.19 -3.32 7.52
CA GLU A 120 -23.33 -3.60 8.95
C GLU A 120 -24.20 -2.55 9.66
N GLY A 121 -24.83 -2.94 10.76
CA GLY A 121 -25.50 -2.03 11.72
C GLY A 121 -26.63 -1.16 11.16
N GLY A 122 -27.12 -1.43 9.94
CA GLY A 122 -28.14 -0.59 9.29
C GLY A 122 -27.60 0.73 8.73
N TYR A 123 -26.27 0.86 8.63
CA TYR A 123 -25.63 2.01 7.99
C TYR A 123 -25.66 1.89 6.46
N PRO A 124 -25.52 3.02 5.73
CA PRO A 124 -25.45 2.98 4.27
C PRO A 124 -24.26 2.10 3.82
N PRO A 125 -24.45 1.20 2.84
CA PRO A 125 -23.42 0.26 2.43
C PRO A 125 -22.23 0.97 1.74
N ILE A 126 -21.05 0.37 1.87
CA ILE A 126 -19.80 0.88 1.33
C ILE A 126 -19.20 -0.17 0.39
N THR A 127 -18.93 0.19 -0.86
CA THR A 127 -18.09 -0.65 -1.76
C THR A 127 -16.63 -0.43 -1.45
N ILE A 128 -15.88 -1.51 -1.27
CA ILE A 128 -14.43 -1.50 -1.03
C ILE A 128 -13.71 -2.29 -2.13
N CYS A 129 -12.64 -1.73 -2.67
CA CYS A 129 -11.75 -2.39 -3.62
C CYS A 129 -10.32 -1.85 -3.44
N HIS A 130 -9.29 -2.59 -3.93
CA HIS A 130 -7.94 -2.05 -3.87
C HIS A 130 -7.69 -1.04 -4.99
N GLY A 131 -7.70 -1.48 -6.24
CA GLY A 131 -7.56 -0.59 -7.41
C GLY A 131 -8.92 -0.17 -7.95
N THR A 132 -9.61 -1.10 -8.63
CA THR A 132 -11.00 -0.93 -9.10
C THR A 132 -11.82 -2.15 -8.68
N PRO A 133 -13.16 -2.09 -8.73
CA PRO A 133 -13.99 -3.27 -8.45
C PRO A 133 -13.75 -4.45 -9.40
N GLU A 134 -13.11 -4.22 -10.54
CA GLU A 134 -12.88 -5.23 -11.59
C GLU A 134 -11.47 -5.85 -11.50
N VAL A 135 -10.47 -5.05 -11.09
CA VAL A 135 -9.06 -5.48 -11.02
C VAL A 135 -8.31 -4.79 -9.88
N SER A 136 -7.41 -5.51 -9.22
CA SER A 136 -6.66 -5.02 -8.06
C SER A 136 -5.66 -3.91 -8.40
N ASN A 137 -5.08 -3.91 -9.60
CA ASN A 137 -4.09 -2.93 -10.07
C ASN A 137 -4.68 -1.82 -10.94
N GLY A 138 -6.00 -1.66 -10.95
CA GLY A 138 -6.67 -0.62 -11.69
C GLY A 138 -6.54 0.77 -11.04
N LEU A 139 -6.48 1.82 -11.85
CA LEU A 139 -6.33 3.20 -11.37
C LEU A 139 -7.64 3.96 -11.47
N MET A 140 -8.01 4.62 -10.37
CA MET A 140 -9.15 5.53 -10.30
C MET A 140 -8.66 6.94 -9.98
N PHE A 141 -8.80 7.86 -10.91
CA PHE A 141 -8.49 9.27 -10.71
C PHE A 141 -9.71 10.13 -10.94
N ARG A 142 -9.88 11.16 -10.13
CA ARG A 142 -10.97 12.14 -10.23
C ARG A 142 -11.15 12.67 -11.66
N GLY A 143 -12.37 12.69 -12.13
CA GLY A 143 -12.72 13.25 -13.43
C GLY A 143 -12.43 12.35 -14.65
N LYS A 144 -11.68 11.26 -14.51
CA LYS A 144 -11.38 10.35 -15.63
C LYS A 144 -12.62 9.55 -16.05
N ARG A 145 -12.69 9.25 -17.35
CA ARG A 145 -13.83 8.52 -17.94
C ARG A 145 -14.04 7.14 -17.28
N THR A 146 -12.94 6.43 -16.98
CA THR A 146 -12.99 5.13 -16.31
C THR A 146 -13.62 5.26 -14.94
N THR A 147 -13.17 6.22 -14.11
CA THR A 147 -13.70 6.48 -12.78
C THR A 147 -15.18 6.83 -12.82
N LYS A 148 -15.59 7.71 -13.74
CA LYS A 148 -17.00 8.07 -13.93
C LYS A 148 -17.87 6.86 -14.28
N ARG A 149 -17.39 5.95 -15.14
CA ARG A 149 -18.09 4.70 -15.49
C ARG A 149 -18.26 3.81 -14.27
N ILE A 150 -17.19 3.61 -13.50
CA ILE A 150 -17.21 2.79 -12.29
C ILE A 150 -18.21 3.36 -11.27
N LEU A 151 -18.11 4.65 -10.94
CA LEU A 151 -19.01 5.30 -10.00
C LEU A 151 -20.47 5.28 -10.45
N THR A 152 -20.74 5.36 -11.76
CA THR A 152 -22.10 5.22 -12.29
C THR A 152 -22.65 3.80 -12.12
N ALA A 153 -21.80 2.77 -12.24
CA ALA A 153 -22.19 1.37 -12.07
C ALA A 153 -22.27 0.95 -10.58
N CYS A 154 -21.51 1.60 -9.71
CA CYS A 154 -21.49 1.33 -8.27
C CYS A 154 -22.89 1.56 -7.67
N LYS A 155 -23.38 0.64 -6.85
CA LYS A 155 -24.72 0.71 -6.25
C LYS A 155 -24.74 1.38 -4.87
N THR A 156 -23.59 1.44 -4.20
CA THR A 156 -23.45 2.03 -2.87
C THR A 156 -23.23 3.54 -2.94
N PRO A 157 -23.56 4.31 -1.90
CA PRO A 157 -23.29 5.76 -1.84
C PRO A 157 -21.81 6.09 -1.69
N VAL A 158 -20.99 5.13 -1.20
CA VAL A 158 -19.55 5.30 -0.98
C VAL A 158 -18.79 4.21 -1.71
N LEU A 159 -17.67 4.59 -2.35
CA LEU A 159 -16.68 3.68 -2.90
C LEU A 159 -15.30 4.05 -2.35
N LEU A 160 -14.64 3.08 -1.71
CA LEU A 160 -13.28 3.20 -1.18
C LEU A 160 -12.31 2.43 -2.07
N HIS A 161 -11.17 3.04 -2.36
CA HIS A 161 -10.09 2.39 -3.12
C HIS A 161 -8.72 2.84 -2.58
N GLY A 162 -7.65 2.12 -2.94
CA GLY A 162 -6.25 2.40 -2.59
C GLY A 162 -5.35 2.48 -3.82
N HIS A 163 -4.25 1.73 -3.78
CA HIS A 163 -3.32 1.42 -4.87
C HIS A 163 -2.40 2.56 -5.31
N HIS A 164 -2.91 3.76 -5.58
CA HIS A 164 -2.07 4.85 -6.09
C HIS A 164 -1.51 5.76 -5.00
N HIS A 165 -1.67 5.43 -3.71
CA HIS A 165 -1.11 6.09 -2.53
C HIS A 165 -1.41 7.61 -2.39
N GLU A 166 -2.24 8.19 -3.25
CA GLU A 166 -2.64 9.59 -3.18
C GLU A 166 -3.89 9.73 -2.34
N GLN A 167 -3.77 10.37 -1.18
CA GLN A 167 -4.87 10.58 -0.26
C GLN A 167 -5.86 11.61 -0.83
N GLU A 168 -7.07 11.17 -1.17
CA GLU A 168 -8.10 12.07 -1.68
C GLU A 168 -9.51 11.63 -1.33
N ALA A 169 -10.43 12.59 -1.20
CA ALA A 169 -11.86 12.35 -1.10
C ALA A 169 -12.62 13.36 -1.96
N TYR A 170 -13.62 12.90 -2.68
CA TYR A 170 -14.45 13.75 -3.52
C TYR A 170 -15.81 13.12 -3.80
N VAL A 171 -16.78 13.97 -4.09
CA VAL A 171 -18.10 13.52 -4.58
C VAL A 171 -18.14 13.61 -6.11
N GLU A 172 -18.42 12.48 -6.75
CA GLU A 172 -18.62 12.40 -8.19
C GLU A 172 -19.78 11.44 -8.50
N ARG A 173 -20.65 11.80 -9.43
CA ARG A 173 -21.86 11.02 -9.76
C ARG A 173 -22.79 10.78 -8.55
N GLY A 174 -22.81 11.70 -7.58
CA GLY A 174 -23.62 11.60 -6.35
C GLY A 174 -23.09 10.57 -5.35
N LYS A 175 -21.82 10.16 -5.47
CA LYS A 175 -21.17 9.19 -4.58
C LYS A 175 -19.90 9.76 -4.00
N LEU A 176 -19.64 9.46 -2.73
CA LEU A 176 -18.33 9.69 -2.10
C LEU A 176 -17.34 8.65 -2.66
N CYS A 177 -16.29 9.12 -3.32
CA CYS A 177 -15.15 8.33 -3.74
C CYS A 177 -13.96 8.73 -2.88
N LEU A 178 -13.31 7.77 -2.21
CA LEU A 178 -12.24 8.05 -1.26
C LEU A 178 -11.09 7.07 -1.44
N ASN A 179 -9.88 7.61 -1.52
CA ASN A 179 -8.62 6.90 -1.31
C ASN A 179 -8.03 7.38 0.02
N PRO A 180 -7.81 6.49 1.01
CA PRO A 180 -7.27 6.88 2.30
C PRO A 180 -5.80 7.28 2.24
N GLY A 181 -5.14 7.16 1.10
CA GLY A 181 -3.69 7.22 0.95
C GLY A 181 -3.03 5.90 1.35
N SER A 182 -1.75 5.92 1.60
CA SER A 182 -0.98 4.76 2.04
C SER A 182 -0.58 4.88 3.50
N VAL A 183 -0.83 3.84 4.28
CA VAL A 183 -0.31 3.74 5.65
C VAL A 183 1.21 3.62 5.62
N GLY A 184 1.75 2.75 4.76
CA GLY A 184 3.14 2.33 4.79
C GLY A 184 4.10 3.09 3.88
N VAL A 185 3.65 3.47 2.67
CA VAL A 185 4.47 4.20 1.68
C VAL A 185 3.71 5.43 1.17
N PRO A 186 3.44 6.40 2.06
CA PRO A 186 2.56 7.54 1.78
C PRO A 186 3.19 8.54 0.82
N TRP A 187 2.38 9.08 -0.08
CA TRP A 187 2.78 10.20 -0.92
C TRP A 187 2.36 11.53 -0.30
N HIS A 188 3.17 12.56 -0.51
CA HIS A 188 2.98 13.90 0.05
C HIS A 188 3.10 13.95 1.60
N HIS A 189 2.68 15.02 2.18
CA HIS A 189 2.62 15.27 3.64
C HIS A 189 3.89 14.89 4.44
N GLY A 190 5.09 14.94 3.79
CA GLY A 190 6.36 14.66 4.43
C GLY A 190 6.54 13.22 4.91
N GLY A 191 5.89 12.24 4.25
CA GLY A 191 6.00 10.82 4.60
C GLY A 191 5.24 10.40 5.86
N LYS A 192 4.24 11.18 6.30
CA LYS A 192 3.35 10.78 7.40
C LYS A 192 2.44 9.64 6.97
N ALA A 193 2.19 8.67 7.84
CA ALA A 193 1.24 7.60 7.59
C ALA A 193 -0.15 8.17 7.27
N GLN A 194 -0.82 7.65 6.24
CA GLN A 194 -2.11 8.17 5.78
C GLN A 194 -3.19 7.11 5.92
N PHE A 195 -4.34 7.52 6.44
CA PHE A 195 -5.54 6.70 6.52
C PHE A 195 -6.78 7.60 6.60
N ALA A 196 -7.97 7.02 6.63
CA ALA A 196 -9.20 7.78 6.79
C ALA A 196 -10.06 7.21 7.92
N ILE A 197 -10.91 8.05 8.49
CA ILE A 197 -12.02 7.64 9.35
C ILE A 197 -13.32 8.09 8.66
N LEU A 198 -14.25 7.17 8.52
CA LEU A 198 -15.61 7.47 8.09
C LEU A 198 -16.53 7.50 9.31
N ARG A 199 -17.30 8.58 9.44
CA ARG A 199 -18.32 8.72 10.49
C ARG A 199 -19.71 8.80 9.87
N CYS A 200 -20.62 7.91 10.27
CA CYS A 200 -21.99 7.97 9.83
C CYS A 200 -22.82 8.93 10.72
N THR A 201 -23.32 10.00 10.14
CA THR A 201 -24.15 11.00 10.82
C THR A 201 -25.42 11.26 10.01
N GLY A 202 -26.59 11.06 10.62
CA GLY A 202 -27.87 11.28 9.93
C GLY A 202 -28.11 10.37 8.72
N GLY A 203 -27.43 9.23 8.63
CA GLY A 203 -27.51 8.32 7.48
C GLY A 203 -26.60 8.68 6.32
N GLU A 204 -25.65 9.57 6.52
CA GLU A 204 -24.63 9.96 5.53
C GLU A 204 -23.23 9.74 6.10
N TRP A 205 -22.31 9.30 5.25
CA TRP A 205 -20.90 9.14 5.60
C TRP A 205 -20.13 10.45 5.38
N VAL A 206 -19.41 10.85 6.42
CA VAL A 206 -18.48 11.99 6.40
C VAL A 206 -17.08 11.47 6.65
N GLU A 207 -16.15 11.87 5.80
CA GLU A 207 -14.74 11.47 5.86
C GLU A 207 -13.89 12.42 6.69
N GLU A 208 -12.92 11.84 7.38
CA GLU A 208 -11.79 12.55 8.03
C GLU A 208 -10.50 11.92 7.48
N LEU A 209 -9.72 12.69 6.69
CA LEU A 209 -8.43 12.26 6.16
C LEU A 209 -7.34 12.57 7.19
N ILE A 210 -6.57 11.55 7.59
CA ILE A 210 -5.58 11.66 8.66
C ILE A 210 -4.17 11.46 8.11
N GLN A 211 -3.24 12.31 8.57
CA GLN A 211 -1.80 12.18 8.35
C GLN A 211 -1.11 12.12 9.71
N LEU A 212 -0.59 10.94 10.06
CA LEU A 212 -0.07 10.65 11.40
C LEU A 212 1.44 10.51 11.38
N GLU A 213 2.12 11.15 12.33
CA GLU A 213 3.54 10.89 12.59
C GLU A 213 3.71 9.51 13.26
N TYR A 214 4.79 8.82 12.90
CA TYR A 214 5.19 7.54 13.49
C TYR A 214 6.70 7.48 13.69
N ASP A 215 7.23 6.46 14.33
CA ASP A 215 8.67 6.29 14.54
C ASP A 215 9.38 5.83 13.25
N ARG A 216 9.62 6.78 12.33
CA ARG A 216 10.34 6.50 11.08
C ARG A 216 11.77 6.04 11.29
N GLU A 217 12.42 6.46 12.38
CA GLU A 217 13.77 6.01 12.65
C GLU A 217 13.81 4.53 13.09
N ALA A 218 12.76 4.04 13.76
CA ALA A 218 12.61 2.61 14.00
C ALA A 218 12.42 1.84 12.68
N GLU A 219 11.57 2.34 11.78
CA GLU A 219 11.37 1.75 10.45
C GLU A 219 12.68 1.71 9.65
N PHE A 220 13.46 2.81 9.63
CA PHE A 220 14.76 2.83 8.92
C PHE A 220 15.78 1.87 9.52
N ARG A 221 15.76 1.66 10.83
CA ARG A 221 16.61 0.60 11.46
C ARG A 221 16.18 -0.79 10.98
N SER A 222 14.89 -1.03 10.88
CA SER A 222 14.37 -2.31 10.39
C SER A 222 14.82 -2.63 8.96
N PHE A 223 14.89 -1.64 8.05
CA PHE A 223 15.45 -1.81 6.71
C PHE A 223 16.91 -2.32 6.74
N ALA A 224 17.71 -1.86 7.69
CA ALA A 224 19.11 -2.29 7.82
C ALA A 224 19.23 -3.67 8.50
N GLU A 225 18.46 -3.89 9.55
CA GLU A 225 18.54 -5.10 10.40
C GLU A 225 17.95 -6.34 9.71
N SER A 226 16.90 -6.18 8.92
CA SER A 226 16.28 -7.26 8.13
C SER A 226 17.13 -7.74 6.95
N GLY A 227 18.13 -6.96 6.54
CA GLY A 227 18.92 -7.22 5.35
C GLY A 227 18.24 -6.79 4.02
N LEU A 228 17.04 -6.21 4.06
CA LEU A 228 16.29 -5.78 2.88
C LEU A 228 17.08 -4.77 2.04
N SER A 229 17.77 -3.82 2.68
CA SER A 229 18.64 -2.85 2.00
C SER A 229 19.76 -3.49 1.19
N SER A 230 20.23 -4.69 1.57
CA SER A 230 21.24 -5.44 0.82
C SER A 230 20.63 -6.26 -0.32
N ARG A 231 19.41 -6.76 -0.12
CA ARG A 231 18.69 -7.60 -1.08
C ARG A 231 18.05 -6.80 -2.22
N ALA A 232 17.64 -5.55 -1.97
CA ALA A 232 17.00 -4.68 -2.95
C ALA A 232 17.51 -3.23 -2.84
N PRO A 233 18.82 -2.97 -3.06
CA PRO A 233 19.46 -1.75 -2.58
C PRO A 233 18.84 -0.46 -3.13
N ALA A 234 18.59 -0.35 -4.43
CA ALA A 234 18.04 0.89 -4.98
C ALA A 234 16.53 1.03 -4.72
N TRP A 235 15.78 -0.06 -4.72
CA TRP A 235 14.37 -0.02 -4.38
C TRP A 235 14.14 0.37 -2.92
N ALA A 236 14.86 -0.27 -1.99
CA ALA A 236 14.81 0.06 -0.57
C ALA A 236 15.22 1.53 -0.30
N ALA A 237 16.28 2.02 -0.99
CA ALA A 237 16.69 3.41 -0.88
C ALA A 237 15.60 4.38 -1.39
N ALA A 238 14.97 4.09 -2.52
CA ALA A 238 13.88 4.90 -3.04
C ALA A 238 12.66 4.88 -2.12
N THR A 239 12.32 3.70 -1.53
CA THR A 239 11.26 3.58 -0.52
C THR A 239 11.58 4.42 0.73
N MET A 240 12.76 4.28 1.31
CA MET A 240 13.18 5.11 2.45
C MET A 240 13.16 6.62 2.11
N HIS A 241 13.47 7.00 0.86
CA HIS A 241 13.34 8.38 0.40
C HIS A 241 11.88 8.85 0.45
N THR A 242 10.95 8.02 -0.03
CA THR A 242 9.51 8.31 0.04
C THR A 242 9.05 8.48 1.49
N LEU A 243 9.48 7.59 2.39
CA LEU A 243 9.16 7.68 3.82
C LEU A 243 9.71 8.95 4.49
N ARG A 244 10.85 9.49 4.01
CA ARG A 244 11.45 10.74 4.55
C ARG A 244 10.76 11.99 4.04
N THR A 245 10.35 11.98 2.77
CA THR A 245 9.98 13.18 2.04
C THR A 245 8.53 13.26 1.61
N GLY A 246 7.86 12.13 1.48
CA GLY A 246 6.56 12.01 0.83
C GLY A 246 6.64 12.12 -0.71
N ILE A 247 7.85 12.07 -1.29
CA ILE A 247 8.05 12.13 -2.74
C ILE A 247 8.35 10.73 -3.25
N ASP A 248 7.42 10.13 -3.99
CA ASP A 248 7.65 8.83 -4.62
C ASP A 248 8.74 8.91 -5.69
N GLN A 249 9.73 8.05 -5.54
CA GLN A 249 10.79 7.89 -6.53
C GLN A 249 10.93 6.43 -7.00
N ASN A 250 10.21 5.49 -6.44
CA ASN A 250 10.34 4.07 -6.78
C ASN A 250 10.07 3.81 -8.26
N GLN A 251 8.94 4.30 -8.76
CA GLN A 251 8.60 4.16 -10.18
C GLN A 251 9.56 4.91 -11.10
N ALA A 252 9.97 6.12 -10.72
CA ALA A 252 10.88 6.93 -11.50
C ALA A 252 12.27 6.26 -11.63
N VAL A 253 12.82 5.77 -10.52
CA VAL A 253 14.08 5.00 -10.49
C VAL A 253 13.98 3.73 -11.33
N MET A 254 12.90 2.96 -11.19
CA MET A 254 12.67 1.74 -11.97
C MET A 254 12.59 2.03 -13.48
N LEU A 255 11.79 3.00 -13.88
CA LEU A 255 11.66 3.38 -15.28
C LEU A 255 12.99 3.85 -15.86
N ARG A 256 13.76 4.62 -15.07
CA ARG A 256 15.06 5.10 -15.50
C ARG A 256 16.08 3.95 -15.63
N ALA A 257 16.15 3.04 -14.67
CA ALA A 257 16.99 1.85 -14.75
C ALA A 257 16.67 1.00 -15.99
N THR A 258 15.37 0.80 -16.25
CA THR A 258 14.88 0.09 -17.44
C THR A 258 15.31 0.79 -18.74
N GLN A 259 15.21 2.12 -18.82
CA GLN A 259 15.63 2.90 -19.99
C GLN A 259 17.15 2.80 -20.22
N LEU A 260 17.95 2.91 -19.16
CA LEU A 260 19.41 2.78 -19.21
C LEU A 260 19.80 1.39 -19.70
N CYS A 261 19.23 0.35 -19.15
CA CYS A 261 19.45 -1.03 -19.55
C CYS A 261 19.10 -1.24 -21.04
N ARG A 262 17.92 -0.81 -21.48
CA ARG A 262 17.48 -0.93 -22.87
C ARG A 262 18.38 -0.18 -23.83
N ARG A 263 18.85 1.01 -23.47
CA ARG A 263 19.77 1.82 -24.30
C ARG A 263 21.14 1.15 -24.49
N GLU A 264 21.67 0.51 -23.44
CA GLU A 264 23.01 -0.08 -23.47
C GLU A 264 23.00 -1.55 -23.97
N GLN A 265 21.98 -2.34 -23.62
CA GLN A 265 21.91 -3.76 -23.93
C GLN A 265 20.91 -4.13 -25.04
N GLY A 266 20.15 -3.16 -25.56
CA GLY A 266 19.11 -3.38 -26.56
C GLY A 266 17.81 -3.96 -26.02
N ARG A 267 17.80 -4.48 -24.78
CA ARG A 267 16.63 -5.05 -24.09
C ARG A 267 16.67 -4.72 -22.59
N ALA A 268 15.53 -4.88 -21.94
CA ALA A 268 15.41 -4.80 -20.49
C ALA A 268 14.24 -5.71 -20.08
N ASP A 269 14.58 -6.87 -19.59
CA ASP A 269 13.63 -7.89 -19.19
C ASP A 269 13.52 -7.89 -17.65
N TRP A 270 12.33 -7.67 -17.13
CA TRP A 270 12.10 -7.76 -15.68
C TRP A 270 12.03 -9.24 -15.27
N PRO A 271 12.68 -9.65 -14.15
CA PRO A 271 13.41 -8.83 -13.18
C PRO A 271 14.91 -8.67 -13.45
N ASP A 272 15.43 -9.13 -14.59
CA ASP A 272 16.86 -9.25 -14.90
C ASP A 272 17.52 -7.93 -15.32
N ILE A 273 17.12 -6.82 -14.70
CA ILE A 273 17.75 -5.50 -14.91
C ILE A 273 18.99 -5.40 -13.99
N PRO A 274 20.22 -5.34 -14.55
CA PRO A 274 21.45 -5.28 -13.75
C PRO A 274 21.50 -4.10 -12.78
N GLU A 275 22.01 -4.35 -11.56
CA GLU A 275 22.08 -3.37 -10.47
C GLU A 275 22.81 -2.07 -10.84
N LYS A 276 23.79 -2.12 -11.75
CA LYS A 276 24.49 -0.93 -12.21
C LYS A 276 23.54 0.15 -12.77
N TYR A 277 22.44 -0.24 -13.41
CA TYR A 277 21.46 0.70 -13.96
C TYR A 277 20.54 1.26 -12.87
N TRP A 278 20.22 0.46 -11.88
CA TRP A 278 19.48 0.89 -10.71
C TRP A 278 20.30 1.89 -9.88
N ALA A 279 21.58 1.58 -9.63
CA ALA A 279 22.49 2.47 -8.92
C ALA A 279 22.68 3.80 -9.67
N GLN A 280 22.86 3.75 -11.00
CA GLN A 280 22.94 4.97 -11.82
C GLN A 280 21.65 5.78 -11.76
N ALA A 281 20.48 5.14 -11.87
CA ALA A 281 19.20 5.82 -11.78
C ALA A 281 19.03 6.51 -10.42
N LEU A 282 19.34 5.82 -9.33
CA LEU A 282 19.28 6.36 -7.98
C LEU A 282 20.16 7.63 -7.82
N MET A 283 21.39 7.60 -8.37
CA MET A 283 22.27 8.77 -8.36
C MET A 283 21.72 9.93 -9.20
N GLU A 284 21.11 9.65 -10.36
CA GLU A 284 20.47 10.69 -11.19
C GLU A 284 19.31 11.38 -10.47
N TYR A 285 18.58 10.65 -9.63
CA TYR A 285 17.55 11.19 -8.75
C TYR A 285 18.08 11.72 -7.42
N ARG A 286 19.43 11.70 -7.23
CA ARG A 286 20.11 12.24 -6.05
C ARG A 286 19.66 11.62 -4.74
N ILE A 287 19.59 10.33 -4.70
CA ILE A 287 19.23 9.54 -3.53
C ILE A 287 20.43 8.67 -3.15
N ASP A 288 20.86 8.71 -1.90
CA ASP A 288 21.87 7.79 -1.38
C ASP A 288 21.24 6.45 -0.96
N LEU A 289 22.05 5.43 -0.68
CA LEU A 289 21.56 4.10 -0.30
C LEU A 289 20.81 4.06 1.05
N ALA A 290 20.84 5.14 1.83
CA ALA A 290 20.02 5.31 3.02
C ALA A 290 18.72 6.12 2.76
N GLY A 291 18.40 6.39 1.50
CA GLY A 291 17.21 7.16 1.10
C GLY A 291 17.31 8.65 1.37
N ARG A 292 18.50 9.19 1.65
CA ARG A 292 18.67 10.60 1.92
C ARG A 292 18.92 11.39 0.64
N PRO A 293 18.37 12.61 0.52
CA PRO A 293 18.70 13.48 -0.60
C PRO A 293 20.20 13.84 -0.62
N ILE A 294 20.85 13.69 -1.77
CA ILE A 294 22.23 14.13 -1.99
C ILE A 294 22.19 15.63 -2.33
N ALA A 295 22.93 16.46 -1.57
CA ALA A 295 23.04 17.89 -1.84
C ALA A 295 23.65 18.18 -3.24
N LYS A 296 23.36 19.39 -3.76
CA LYS A 296 23.93 19.88 -5.04
C LYS A 296 25.42 20.12 -4.95
#